data_f7d3012e9b1308ad9dfbd93aa6c14c97
#
_entry.id   f7d3012e9b1308ad9dfbd93aa6c14c97
#
_cell.length_a   1.000
_cell.length_b   1.000
_cell.length_c   1.000
_cell.angle_alpha   90.00
_cell.angle_beta   90.00
_cell.angle_gamma   90.00
#
_symmetry.space_group_name_H-M   'P 1'
#
loop_
_entity.id
_entity.type
_entity.pdbx_description
1 polymer ?
#
loop_
_entity_poly.entity_id
_entity_poly.type
_entity_poly.pdbx_seq_one_letter_code
_entity_poly.pdbx_strand_id
1 'polypeptide(L)'
;MKRALPLLLVAAALPGCGIGSNDASPGEGDTRSVVMACLDQEGVPAREEGDHDVVIGDGPGAPRIKFFLTAGESEAAQFQGEGEGTEQIGAAWLYVNDGSDDLLKPVEDCLADQ
;
A
#
# COMPACT_ATOMS: atom_id res chain seq x y z
N MET A 1 9.77 60.38 -32.38
CA MET A 1 10.49 59.49 -31.44
C MET A 1 9.72 58.21 -31.31
N LYS A 2 10.35 57.20 -31.78
CA LYS A 2 9.75 55.88 -31.74
C LYS A 2 10.16 55.19 -30.50
N ARG A 3 9.22 54.94 -29.64
CA ARG A 3 9.45 54.11 -28.47
C ARG A 3 9.04 52.72 -28.83
N ALA A 4 10.03 51.89 -28.96
CA ALA A 4 9.77 50.46 -29.01
C ALA A 4 9.39 49.99 -27.64
N LEU A 5 8.20 49.57 -27.46
CA LEU A 5 7.82 48.81 -26.28
C LEU A 5 8.42 47.41 -26.42
N PRO A 6 9.20 47.00 -25.47
CA PRO A 6 9.55 45.60 -25.46
C PRO A 6 8.29 44.82 -25.10
N LEU A 7 7.89 44.01 -26.01
CA LEU A 7 6.89 43.00 -25.75
C LEU A 7 7.51 42.02 -24.80
N LEU A 8 7.20 42.14 -23.56
CA LEU A 8 7.52 41.11 -22.60
C LEU A 8 6.62 39.93 -22.90
N LEU A 9 7.15 39.03 -23.66
CA LEU A 9 6.59 37.68 -23.73
C LEU A 9 6.86 37.02 -22.38
N VAL A 10 5.88 37.13 -21.54
CA VAL A 10 5.85 36.25 -20.37
C VAL A 10 5.49 34.86 -20.88
N ALA A 11 6.50 34.09 -21.16
CA ALA A 11 6.30 32.69 -21.34
C ALA A 11 5.90 32.13 -19.96
N ALA A 12 4.62 32.01 -19.77
CA ALA A 12 4.14 31.23 -18.65
C ALA A 12 4.55 29.80 -18.90
N ALA A 13 5.70 29.45 -18.39
CA ALA A 13 6.07 28.06 -18.27
C ALA A 13 5.08 27.47 -17.28
N LEU A 14 4.05 26.89 -17.78
CA LEU A 14 3.21 26.02 -16.97
C LEU A 14 4.11 24.88 -16.51
N PRO A 15 4.32 24.72 -15.22
CA PRO A 15 4.93 23.51 -14.76
C PRO A 15 4.02 22.39 -15.22
N GLY A 16 4.48 21.63 -16.16
CA GLY A 16 3.82 20.40 -16.48
C GLY A 16 3.65 19.67 -15.17
N CYS A 17 2.45 19.52 -14.76
CA CYS A 17 2.16 18.65 -13.66
C CYS A 17 2.71 17.30 -14.07
N GLY A 18 3.80 16.89 -13.49
CA GLY A 18 4.39 15.59 -13.74
C GLY A 18 3.56 14.50 -13.13
N ILE A 19 2.39 14.40 -13.63
CA ILE A 19 1.39 13.64 -12.98
C ILE A 19 1.24 12.28 -13.57
N GLY A 20 1.66 12.12 -14.78
CA GLY A 20 1.35 10.92 -15.52
C GLY A 20 2.01 9.68 -14.98
N SER A 21 3.09 9.81 -14.28
CA SER A 21 3.88 8.67 -13.85
C SER A 21 3.27 7.88 -12.70
N ASN A 22 2.28 8.43 -12.03
CA ASN A 22 1.72 7.83 -10.82
C ASN A 22 0.32 7.28 -11.00
N ASP A 23 -0.19 7.32 -12.20
CA ASP A 23 -1.55 6.90 -12.48
C ASP A 23 -1.69 5.41 -12.68
N ALA A 24 -0.59 4.71 -12.74
CA ALA A 24 -0.64 3.27 -12.69
C ALA A 24 -1.21 2.86 -11.34
N SER A 25 -2.18 2.00 -11.35
CA SER A 25 -2.65 1.36 -10.14
C SER A 25 -1.44 0.86 -9.37
N PRO A 26 -1.33 1.14 -8.07
CA PRO A 26 -0.21 0.64 -7.31
C PRO A 26 -0.18 -0.88 -7.44
N GLY A 27 0.96 -1.39 -7.86
CA GLY A 27 1.20 -2.81 -7.88
C GLY A 27 1.33 -3.32 -6.46
N GLU A 28 1.34 -4.60 -6.32
CA GLU A 28 1.49 -5.29 -5.05
C GLU A 28 2.67 -4.77 -4.23
N GLY A 29 3.81 -4.54 -4.88
CA GLY A 29 5.00 -4.02 -4.22
C GLY A 29 4.81 -2.62 -3.66
N ASP A 30 4.08 -1.78 -4.36
CA ASP A 30 3.81 -0.41 -3.93
C ASP A 30 2.88 -0.41 -2.72
N THR A 31 1.83 -1.21 -2.74
CA THR A 31 0.91 -1.34 -1.62
C THR A 31 1.62 -1.85 -0.38
N ARG A 32 2.45 -2.86 -0.54
CA ARG A 32 3.25 -3.40 0.56
C ARG A 32 4.16 -2.34 1.17
N SER A 33 4.83 -1.55 0.36
CA SER A 33 5.72 -0.49 0.83
C SER A 33 4.95 0.57 1.61
N VAL A 34 3.78 0.96 1.15
CA VAL A 34 2.92 1.93 1.84
C VAL A 34 2.44 1.39 3.18
N VAL A 35 2.03 0.14 3.22
CA VAL A 35 1.61 -0.52 4.46
C VAL A 35 2.78 -0.63 5.44
N MET A 36 3.97 -1.00 4.97
CA MET A 36 5.16 -1.05 5.81
C MET A 36 5.48 0.31 6.44
N ALA A 37 5.38 1.38 5.68
CA ALA A 37 5.59 2.73 6.20
C ALA A 37 4.53 3.10 7.25
N CYS A 38 3.28 2.73 7.02
CA CYS A 38 2.20 2.94 7.97
C CYS A 38 2.45 2.19 9.29
N LEU A 39 2.84 0.92 9.19
CA LEU A 39 3.15 0.10 10.37
C LEU A 39 4.33 0.67 11.16
N ASP A 40 5.34 1.16 10.47
CA ASP A 40 6.48 1.80 11.13
C ASP A 40 6.04 3.04 11.91
N GLN A 41 5.18 3.87 11.33
CA GLN A 41 4.61 5.04 12.01
C GLN A 41 3.78 4.66 13.23
N GLU A 42 3.09 3.55 13.17
CA GLU A 42 2.28 3.04 14.28
C GLU A 42 3.11 2.29 15.34
N GLY A 43 4.41 2.16 15.12
CA GLY A 43 5.28 1.44 16.04
C GLY A 43 5.08 -0.07 16.03
N VAL A 44 4.51 -0.61 14.96
CA VAL A 44 4.29 -2.05 14.82
C VAL A 44 5.52 -2.67 14.19
N PRO A 45 6.19 -3.61 14.87
CA PRO A 45 7.32 -4.31 14.29
C PRO A 45 6.84 -5.20 13.13
N ALA A 46 7.39 -4.98 11.95
CA ALA A 46 7.01 -5.73 10.76
C ALA A 46 8.22 -5.89 9.85
N ARG A 47 8.25 -6.99 9.12
CA ARG A 47 9.30 -7.26 8.13
C ARG A 47 8.71 -7.86 6.87
N GLU A 48 9.29 -7.51 5.75
CA GLU A 48 8.92 -8.12 4.47
C GLU A 48 9.47 -9.54 4.40
N GLU A 49 8.68 -10.43 3.85
CA GLU A 49 9.09 -11.82 3.62
C GLU A 49 8.69 -12.23 2.21
N GLY A 50 9.66 -12.70 1.43
CA GLY A 50 9.42 -13.01 0.03
C GLY A 50 8.99 -11.77 -0.76
N ASP A 51 8.23 -12.01 -1.81
CA ASP A 51 7.78 -10.94 -2.70
C ASP A 51 6.39 -10.40 -2.35
N HIS A 52 5.65 -11.11 -1.54
CA HIS A 52 4.23 -10.86 -1.33
C HIS A 52 3.81 -10.69 0.12
N ASP A 53 4.65 -11.06 1.06
CA ASP A 53 4.24 -11.19 2.46
C ASP A 53 4.90 -10.16 3.36
N VAL A 54 4.23 -9.88 4.47
CA VAL A 54 4.77 -9.13 5.61
C VAL A 54 4.47 -9.94 6.87
N VAL A 55 5.46 -10.09 7.72
CA VAL A 55 5.31 -10.75 9.02
C VAL A 55 5.31 -9.68 10.11
N ILE A 56 4.33 -9.78 11.00
CA ILE A 56 4.15 -8.83 12.10
C ILE A 56 4.78 -9.41 13.36
N GLY A 57 5.81 -8.75 13.85
CA GLY A 57 6.51 -9.22 15.05
C GLY A 57 7.37 -10.44 14.78
N ASP A 58 7.73 -11.15 15.85
CA ASP A 58 8.61 -12.31 15.81
C ASP A 58 7.93 -13.53 16.44
N GLY A 59 8.47 -14.69 16.12
CA GLY A 59 8.10 -15.93 16.77
C GLY A 59 6.98 -16.69 16.09
N PRO A 60 6.71 -17.91 16.58
CA PRO A 60 5.61 -18.74 16.07
C PRO A 60 4.27 -18.07 16.39
N GLY A 61 3.34 -18.16 15.46
CA GLY A 61 2.03 -17.54 15.62
C GLY A 61 1.99 -16.04 15.32
N ALA A 62 3.08 -15.48 14.79
CA ALA A 62 3.09 -14.09 14.37
C ALA A 62 2.05 -13.85 13.25
N PRO A 63 1.26 -12.76 13.32
CA PRO A 63 0.38 -12.40 12.23
C PRO A 63 1.15 -12.20 10.93
N ARG A 64 0.47 -12.43 9.82
CA ARG A 64 1.07 -12.34 8.50
C ARG A 64 0.10 -11.68 7.53
N ILE A 65 0.63 -10.88 6.63
CA ILE A 65 -0.14 -10.26 5.56
C ILE A 65 0.35 -10.82 4.24
N LYS A 66 -0.57 -11.27 3.41
CA LYS A 66 -0.28 -11.63 2.02
C LYS A 66 -0.91 -10.60 1.12
N PHE A 67 -0.12 -10.02 0.23
CA PHE A 67 -0.59 -9.04 -0.73
C PHE A 67 -0.87 -9.67 -2.09
N PHE A 68 -1.92 -9.20 -2.73
CA PHE A 68 -2.28 -9.53 -4.10
C PHE A 68 -2.17 -8.28 -4.97
N LEU A 69 -2.05 -8.45 -6.25
CA LEU A 69 -2.01 -7.32 -7.19
C LEU A 69 -3.33 -6.55 -7.20
N THR A 70 -4.43 -7.27 -7.06
CA THR A 70 -5.77 -6.67 -7.07
C THR A 70 -6.67 -7.38 -6.05
N ALA A 71 -7.73 -6.69 -5.64
CA ALA A 71 -8.77 -7.29 -4.81
C ALA A 71 -9.45 -8.47 -5.53
N GLY A 72 -9.58 -8.39 -6.85
CA GLY A 72 -10.15 -9.48 -7.64
C GLY A 72 -9.33 -10.76 -7.59
N GLU A 73 -8.01 -10.65 -7.58
CA GLU A 73 -7.15 -11.83 -7.39
C GLU A 73 -7.34 -12.47 -6.03
N SER A 74 -7.43 -11.65 -4.98
CA SER A 74 -7.67 -12.16 -3.64
C SER A 74 -9.02 -12.86 -3.53
N GLU A 75 -10.06 -12.30 -4.14
CA GLU A 75 -11.37 -12.92 -4.18
C GLU A 75 -11.36 -14.24 -4.96
N ALA A 76 -10.69 -14.27 -6.11
CA ALA A 76 -10.58 -15.47 -6.91
C ALA A 76 -9.87 -16.59 -6.13
N ALA A 77 -8.83 -16.26 -5.39
CA ALA A 77 -8.13 -17.23 -4.56
C ALA A 77 -9.03 -17.78 -3.44
N GLN A 78 -9.87 -16.95 -2.85
CA GLN A 78 -10.85 -17.41 -1.86
C GLN A 78 -11.86 -18.37 -2.45
N PHE A 79 -12.33 -18.13 -3.67
CA PHE A 79 -13.22 -19.06 -4.36
C PHE A 79 -12.58 -20.42 -4.62
N GLN A 80 -11.28 -20.46 -4.72
CA GLN A 80 -10.53 -21.72 -4.87
C GLN A 80 -10.27 -22.42 -3.55
N GLY A 81 -10.77 -21.89 -2.45
CA GLY A 81 -10.62 -22.49 -1.12
C GLY A 81 -9.33 -22.10 -0.41
N GLU A 82 -8.61 -21.12 -0.95
CA GLU A 82 -7.41 -20.60 -0.30
C GLU A 82 -7.80 -19.54 0.75
N GLY A 83 -6.89 -19.24 1.66
CA GLY A 83 -7.08 -18.16 2.63
C GLY A 83 -8.10 -18.45 3.72
N GLU A 84 -8.40 -19.70 3.99
CA GLU A 84 -9.28 -20.07 5.10
C GLU A 84 -8.75 -19.51 6.41
N GLY A 85 -9.60 -18.84 7.17
CA GLY A 85 -9.23 -18.23 8.44
C GLY A 85 -8.54 -16.87 8.31
N THR A 86 -8.51 -16.28 7.12
CA THR A 86 -7.95 -14.94 6.92
C THR A 86 -9.03 -13.88 6.90
N GLU A 87 -8.64 -12.64 7.20
CA GLU A 87 -9.45 -11.47 6.94
C GLU A 87 -9.03 -10.86 5.60
N GLN A 88 -9.97 -10.66 4.70
CA GLN A 88 -9.70 -9.95 3.46
C GLN A 88 -9.90 -8.46 3.66
N ILE A 89 -8.84 -7.69 3.41
CA ILE A 89 -8.88 -6.23 3.48
C ILE A 89 -8.33 -5.70 2.16
N GLY A 90 -9.23 -5.30 1.25
CA GLY A 90 -8.82 -4.89 -0.09
C GLY A 90 -8.11 -6.02 -0.84
N ALA A 91 -6.91 -5.74 -1.31
CA ALA A 91 -6.07 -6.72 -2.02
C ALA A 91 -5.12 -7.49 -1.09
N ALA A 92 -5.41 -7.53 0.19
CA ALA A 92 -4.57 -8.20 1.18
C ALA A 92 -5.37 -9.19 2.01
N TRP A 93 -4.70 -10.25 2.42
CA TRP A 93 -5.20 -11.18 3.41
C TRP A 93 -4.40 -11.03 4.69
N LEU A 94 -5.10 -10.87 5.80
CA LEU A 94 -4.50 -10.85 7.12
C LEU A 94 -4.70 -12.20 7.80
N TYR A 95 -3.61 -12.90 8.04
CA TYR A 95 -3.59 -14.10 8.89
C TYR A 95 -3.38 -13.63 10.32
N VAL A 96 -4.45 -13.62 11.09
CA VAL A 96 -4.40 -13.09 12.46
C VAL A 96 -3.56 -13.96 13.40
N ASN A 97 -3.55 -15.27 13.15
CA ASN A 97 -2.80 -16.23 13.95
C ASN A 97 -3.00 -15.97 15.46
N ASP A 98 -1.92 -15.85 16.23
CA ASP A 98 -1.99 -15.59 17.66
C ASP A 98 -1.90 -14.10 18.03
N GLY A 99 -2.10 -13.20 17.06
CA GLY A 99 -2.05 -11.77 17.30
C GLY A 99 -3.15 -11.28 18.22
N SER A 100 -2.80 -10.40 19.16
CA SER A 100 -3.77 -9.76 20.03
C SER A 100 -4.56 -8.68 19.30
N ASP A 101 -5.73 -8.35 19.78
CA ASP A 101 -6.55 -7.28 19.20
C ASP A 101 -5.81 -5.94 19.21
N ASP A 102 -5.04 -5.66 20.25
CA ASP A 102 -4.25 -4.43 20.34
C ASP A 102 -3.14 -4.37 19.28
N LEU A 103 -2.57 -5.50 18.93
CA LEU A 103 -1.59 -5.58 17.86
C LEU A 103 -2.23 -5.50 16.48
N LEU A 104 -3.35 -6.16 16.30
CA LEU A 104 -4.02 -6.27 15.00
C LEU A 104 -4.73 -4.98 14.59
N LYS A 105 -5.23 -4.19 15.53
CA LYS A 105 -5.97 -2.98 15.21
C LYS A 105 -5.18 -2.00 14.32
N PRO A 106 -3.96 -1.60 14.65
CA PRO A 106 -3.20 -0.72 13.77
C PRO A 106 -2.85 -1.39 12.44
N VAL A 107 -2.67 -2.71 12.41
CA VAL A 107 -2.43 -3.45 11.17
C VAL A 107 -3.65 -3.36 10.26
N GLU A 108 -4.82 -3.63 10.79
CA GLU A 108 -6.07 -3.53 10.04
C GLU A 108 -6.32 -2.12 9.54
N ASP A 109 -6.07 -1.11 10.37
CA ASP A 109 -6.20 0.29 9.99
C ASP A 109 -5.25 0.66 8.85
N CYS A 110 -3.99 0.22 8.91
CA CYS A 110 -3.03 0.45 7.83
C CYS A 110 -3.44 -0.23 6.52
N LEU A 111 -4.01 -1.42 6.59
CA LEU A 111 -4.50 -2.13 5.42
C LEU A 111 -5.75 -1.49 4.83
N ALA A 112 -6.64 -1.00 5.68
CA ALA A 112 -7.90 -0.38 5.26
C ALA A 112 -7.70 0.97 4.58
N ASP A 113 -6.60 1.66 4.87
CA ASP A 113 -6.29 2.98 4.33
C ASP A 113 -5.70 2.95 2.91
N GLN A 114 -5.61 1.80 2.26
CA GLN A 114 -5.05 1.66 0.91
C GLN A 114 -6.04 1.87 -0.22
#